data_20db0ca1c2f5b7d8415dff26dafb1627
#
_entry.id   20db0ca1c2f5b7d8415dff26dafb1627
#
_cell.length_a   1.000
_cell.length_b   1.000
_cell.length_c   1.000
_cell.angle_alpha   90.00
_cell.angle_beta   90.00
_cell.angle_gamma   90.00
#
_symmetry.space_group_name_H-M   'P 1'
#
loop_
_entity.id
_entity.type
_entity.pdbx_description
1 polymer ?
#
loop_
_entity_poly.entity_id
_entity_poly.type
_entity_poly.pdbx_seq_one_letter_code
_entity_poly.pdbx_strand_id
1 'polypeptide(L)'
;LGHQYSFYKKIPITLKMRLLKIFFPYVYTPVNKVIASHFHHFGQEILPPFLSKKIRNMTIAPNTKSNIIVYVPWEDINDMINILSKIENKNFIYYFDTDREQKVNNITIKPFSEKNFKKDLIENKYLITNAGFQLPAEALFIGKQILCKPLNGQPEQEHNGKILKDLSYATLCKKFDPVIINSWLKVDTFVQKKFQDPLPLMIKMIENPNENFSEEVLKLWK
;
A
#
# COMPACT_ATOMS: atom_id res chain seq x y z
N LEU A 1 -6.94 -9.51 -10.72
CA LEU A 1 -7.86 -8.59 -10.04
C LEU A 1 -8.77 -9.27 -8.99
N GLY A 2 -9.19 -10.53 -9.12
CA GLY A 2 -10.05 -11.22 -8.14
C GLY A 2 -9.33 -11.89 -6.98
N HIS A 3 -8.04 -11.80 -6.92
CA HIS A 3 -7.17 -12.55 -6.03
C HIS A 3 -7.36 -12.24 -4.53
N GLN A 4 -7.79 -11.06 -4.18
CA GLN A 4 -8.01 -10.67 -2.78
C GLN A 4 -9.27 -11.28 -2.17
N TYR A 5 -10.18 -11.84 -2.97
CA TYR A 5 -11.48 -12.34 -2.51
C TYR A 5 -11.47 -13.82 -2.11
N SER A 6 -10.40 -14.56 -2.39
CA SER A 6 -10.36 -16.00 -2.21
C SER A 6 -9.92 -16.48 -0.82
N PHE A 7 -9.31 -15.64 0.01
CA PHE A 7 -8.64 -16.08 1.25
C PHE A 7 -9.32 -15.71 2.56
N TYR A 8 -10.56 -15.37 2.53
CA TYR A 8 -11.24 -14.81 3.69
C TYR A 8 -11.76 -15.83 4.71
N LYS A 9 -11.24 -17.03 4.75
CA LYS A 9 -11.64 -18.01 5.79
C LYS A 9 -11.17 -17.61 7.19
N LYS A 10 -10.10 -16.81 7.30
CA LYS A 10 -9.45 -16.44 8.58
C LYS A 10 -9.36 -14.94 8.85
N ILE A 11 -9.87 -14.09 7.97
CA ILE A 11 -9.81 -12.63 8.13
C ILE A 11 -11.22 -12.09 8.37
N PRO A 12 -11.45 -11.23 9.40
CA PRO A 12 -12.74 -10.59 9.59
C PRO A 12 -13.05 -9.69 8.40
N ILE A 13 -14.04 -10.05 7.60
CA ILE A 13 -14.47 -9.30 6.43
C ILE A 13 -15.83 -8.65 6.67
N THR A 14 -16.04 -7.48 6.06
CA THR A 14 -17.33 -6.80 6.08
C THR A 14 -18.36 -7.60 5.27
N LEU A 15 -19.66 -7.35 5.52
CA LEU A 15 -20.75 -7.97 4.76
C LEU A 15 -20.62 -7.70 3.26
N LYS A 16 -20.23 -6.47 2.88
CA LYS A 16 -19.95 -6.10 1.48
C LYS A 16 -18.89 -6.98 0.84
N MET A 17 -17.79 -7.23 1.55
CA MET A 17 -16.72 -8.10 1.05
C MET A 17 -17.16 -9.57 0.93
N ARG A 18 -18.04 -10.05 1.82
CA ARG A 18 -18.62 -11.41 1.70
C ARG A 18 -19.44 -11.57 0.43
N LEU A 19 -20.26 -10.59 0.09
CA LEU A 19 -21.05 -10.59 -1.14
C LEU A 19 -20.14 -10.54 -2.38
N LEU A 20 -19.13 -9.67 -2.38
CA LEU A 20 -18.16 -9.59 -3.48
C LEU A 20 -17.38 -10.89 -3.66
N LYS A 21 -17.01 -11.58 -2.58
CA LYS A 21 -16.33 -12.88 -2.63
C LYS A 21 -17.12 -13.94 -3.41
N ILE A 22 -18.45 -13.95 -3.26
CA ILE A 22 -19.31 -14.89 -3.98
C ILE A 22 -19.54 -14.40 -5.41
N PHE A 23 -19.81 -13.12 -5.58
CA PHE A 23 -20.18 -12.55 -6.87
C PHE A 23 -19.03 -12.57 -7.89
N PHE A 24 -17.83 -12.13 -7.51
CA PHE A 24 -16.74 -11.96 -8.46
C PHE A 24 -16.24 -13.29 -9.08
N PRO A 25 -15.88 -14.33 -8.29
CA PRO A 25 -15.32 -15.58 -8.87
C PRO A 25 -16.35 -16.42 -9.64
N TYR A 26 -17.63 -16.34 -9.27
CA TYR A 26 -18.65 -17.23 -9.81
C TYR A 26 -19.56 -16.60 -10.84
N VAL A 27 -19.74 -15.29 -10.80
CA VAL A 27 -20.68 -14.57 -11.67
C VAL A 27 -19.98 -13.65 -12.63
N TYR A 28 -19.05 -12.82 -12.13
CA TYR A 28 -18.41 -11.78 -12.95
C TYR A 28 -17.17 -12.27 -13.70
N THR A 29 -16.35 -13.08 -13.04
CA THR A 29 -15.14 -13.66 -13.64
C THR A 29 -15.03 -15.15 -13.26
N PRO A 30 -15.82 -16.05 -13.86
CA PRO A 30 -15.73 -17.46 -13.54
C PRO A 30 -14.33 -17.99 -13.89
N VAL A 31 -13.67 -18.58 -12.89
CA VAL A 31 -12.29 -19.07 -13.00
C VAL A 31 -12.15 -20.43 -12.33
N ASN A 32 -11.31 -21.30 -12.88
CA ASN A 32 -11.04 -22.61 -12.33
C ASN A 32 -10.06 -22.58 -11.15
N LYS A 33 -9.11 -21.64 -11.17
CA LYS A 33 -8.12 -21.46 -10.11
C LYS A 33 -7.85 -19.97 -9.85
N VAL A 34 -7.64 -19.60 -8.60
CA VAL A 34 -7.28 -18.26 -8.18
C VAL A 34 -5.88 -18.28 -7.58
N ILE A 35 -4.99 -17.42 -8.09
CA ILE A 35 -3.69 -17.15 -7.49
C ILE A 35 -3.78 -15.81 -6.76
N ALA A 36 -3.48 -15.84 -5.47
CA ALA A 36 -3.66 -14.73 -4.57
C ALA A 36 -2.33 -14.05 -4.24
N SER A 37 -2.34 -12.71 -4.07
CA SER A 37 -1.23 -11.94 -3.51
C SER A 37 -1.75 -10.96 -2.48
N HIS A 38 -1.05 -10.83 -1.34
CA HIS A 38 -1.43 -9.92 -0.27
C HIS A 38 -0.23 -9.45 0.57
N PHE A 39 -0.47 -8.62 1.61
CA PHE A 39 0.55 -8.16 2.56
C PHE A 39 1.01 -9.25 3.54
N HIS A 40 0.26 -10.34 3.67
CA HIS A 40 0.57 -11.47 4.55
C HIS A 40 -0.13 -12.75 4.04
N HIS A 41 0.45 -13.91 4.32
CA HIS A 41 -0.09 -15.19 3.83
C HIS A 41 -1.24 -15.77 4.66
N PHE A 42 -1.41 -15.36 5.92
CA PHE A 42 -2.46 -15.85 6.83
C PHE A 42 -2.57 -17.38 6.92
N GLY A 43 -1.46 -18.09 6.70
CA GLY A 43 -1.43 -19.56 6.66
C GLY A 43 -2.12 -20.19 5.44
N GLN A 44 -2.20 -19.45 4.33
CA GLN A 44 -2.85 -19.85 3.08
C GLN A 44 -1.88 -19.69 1.90
N GLU A 45 -2.24 -20.23 0.73
CA GLU A 45 -1.48 -20.07 -0.52
C GLU A 45 -1.61 -18.66 -1.09
N ILE A 46 -1.05 -17.69 -0.38
CA ILE A 46 -1.05 -16.28 -0.77
C ILE A 46 0.39 -15.85 -1.06
N LEU A 47 0.63 -15.42 -2.29
CA LEU A 47 1.92 -14.88 -2.71
C LEU A 47 2.21 -13.53 -2.05
N PRO A 48 3.49 -13.19 -1.80
CA PRO A 48 3.87 -11.84 -1.44
C PRO A 48 3.57 -10.84 -2.56
N PRO A 49 3.61 -9.52 -2.27
CA PRO A 49 3.38 -8.49 -3.27
C PRO A 49 4.36 -8.55 -4.44
N PHE A 50 3.85 -8.32 -5.64
CA PHE A 50 4.67 -8.18 -6.85
C PHE A 50 5.29 -6.79 -6.89
N LEU A 51 6.58 -6.71 -6.63
CA LEU A 51 7.33 -5.46 -6.67
C LEU A 51 8.18 -5.39 -7.95
N SER A 52 8.30 -4.21 -8.53
CA SER A 52 9.16 -4.02 -9.70
C SER A 52 10.62 -4.36 -9.38
N LYS A 53 11.36 -4.89 -10.37
CA LYS A 53 12.81 -5.15 -10.23
C LYS A 53 13.55 -3.90 -9.75
N LYS A 54 13.10 -2.72 -10.13
CA LYS A 54 13.67 -1.44 -9.74
C LYS A 54 13.58 -1.22 -8.23
N ILE A 55 12.43 -1.50 -7.61
CA ILE A 55 12.24 -1.43 -6.16
C ILE A 55 13.05 -2.53 -5.45
N ARG A 56 13.06 -3.76 -5.97
CA ARG A 56 13.78 -4.88 -5.35
C ARG A 56 15.29 -4.69 -5.31
N ASN A 57 15.85 -4.13 -6.40
CA ASN A 57 17.30 -3.95 -6.55
C ASN A 57 17.81 -2.63 -5.96
N MET A 58 16.93 -1.84 -5.33
CA MET A 58 17.35 -0.61 -4.68
C MET A 58 18.21 -0.91 -3.44
N THR A 59 19.38 -0.32 -3.41
CA THR A 59 20.08 -0.14 -2.15
C THR A 59 19.23 0.80 -1.30
N ILE A 60 18.65 0.28 -0.23
CA ILE A 60 17.83 1.08 0.68
C ILE A 60 18.81 2.00 1.40
N ALA A 61 18.96 3.21 0.86
CA ALA A 61 19.69 4.27 1.55
C ALA A 61 18.96 4.55 2.88
N PRO A 62 19.69 4.83 3.96
CA PRO A 62 19.06 5.29 5.19
C PRO A 62 18.16 6.48 4.87
N ASN A 63 17.00 6.56 5.50
CA ASN A 63 16.06 7.65 5.36
C ASN A 63 16.75 8.98 5.73
N THR A 64 17.38 9.62 4.77
CA THR A 64 18.26 10.77 4.99
C THR A 64 17.48 12.06 5.11
N LYS A 65 16.25 12.10 4.61
CA LYS A 65 15.39 13.27 4.61
C LYS A 65 14.12 13.02 5.42
N SER A 66 13.65 14.06 6.07
CA SER A 66 12.48 14.04 6.96
C SER A 66 11.22 14.66 6.34
N ASN A 67 11.21 14.91 5.01
CA ASN A 67 9.99 15.36 4.36
C ASN A 67 8.94 14.23 4.37
N ILE A 68 7.69 14.62 4.28
CA ILE A 68 6.55 13.71 4.21
C ILE A 68 6.10 13.65 2.76
N ILE A 69 6.18 12.46 2.17
CA ILE A 69 5.65 12.23 0.83
C ILE A 69 4.13 12.06 0.92
N VAL A 70 3.40 12.78 0.09
CA VAL A 70 1.94 12.73 0.01
C VAL A 70 1.52 12.30 -1.38
N TYR A 71 0.77 11.20 -1.46
CA TYR A 71 0.16 10.73 -2.70
C TYR A 71 -1.26 10.24 -2.42
N VAL A 72 -2.20 11.15 -2.58
CA VAL A 72 -3.64 10.94 -2.34
C VAL A 72 -4.44 11.57 -3.49
N PRO A 73 -4.36 10.99 -4.71
CA PRO A 73 -4.87 11.61 -5.93
C PRO A 73 -6.41 11.78 -5.95
N TRP A 74 -7.11 11.15 -5.02
CA TRP A 74 -8.57 11.19 -4.93
C TRP A 74 -9.10 12.12 -3.84
N GLU A 75 -8.20 12.81 -3.12
CA GLU A 75 -8.58 13.83 -2.14
C GLU A 75 -8.62 15.20 -2.83
N ASP A 76 -9.46 16.10 -2.32
CA ASP A 76 -9.45 17.49 -2.80
C ASP A 76 -8.13 18.18 -2.43
N ILE A 77 -7.51 18.80 -3.41
CA ILE A 77 -6.18 19.41 -3.26
C ILE A 77 -6.21 20.59 -2.27
N ASN A 78 -7.27 21.41 -2.29
CA ASN A 78 -7.36 22.59 -1.43
C ASN A 78 -7.57 22.18 0.02
N ASP A 79 -8.39 21.16 0.25
CA ASP A 79 -8.57 20.58 1.58
C ASP A 79 -7.24 20.02 2.10
N MET A 80 -6.50 19.28 1.27
CA MET A 80 -5.19 18.74 1.68
C MET A 80 -4.18 19.86 1.95
N ILE A 81 -4.10 20.89 1.12
CA ILE A 81 -3.22 22.05 1.37
C ILE A 81 -3.59 22.72 2.70
N ASN A 82 -4.88 22.95 2.96
CA ASN A 82 -5.33 23.56 4.23
C ASN A 82 -4.99 22.69 5.45
N ILE A 83 -5.08 21.36 5.34
CA ILE A 83 -4.71 20.43 6.41
C ILE A 83 -3.19 20.43 6.63
N LEU A 84 -2.40 20.25 5.58
CA LEU A 84 -0.95 20.09 5.67
C LEU A 84 -0.25 21.39 6.09
N SER A 85 -0.76 22.54 5.67
CA SER A 85 -0.22 23.88 6.05
C SER A 85 -0.33 24.16 7.55
N LYS A 86 -1.22 23.49 8.28
CA LYS A 86 -1.39 23.62 9.73
C LYS A 86 -0.40 22.77 10.55
N ILE A 87 0.46 21.98 9.88
CA ILE A 87 1.43 21.13 10.54
C ILE A 87 2.78 21.84 10.55
N GLU A 88 3.15 22.35 11.70
CA GLU A 88 4.38 23.10 11.88
C GLU A 88 5.63 22.20 11.85
N ASN A 89 6.76 22.79 11.47
CA ASN A 89 8.08 22.16 11.48
C ASN A 89 8.19 20.87 10.63
N LYS A 90 7.31 20.71 9.63
CA LYS A 90 7.35 19.62 8.65
C LYS A 90 7.21 20.17 7.24
N ASN A 91 7.94 19.57 6.32
CA ASN A 91 7.83 19.86 4.90
C ASN A 91 7.17 18.67 4.19
N PHE A 92 6.31 18.97 3.23
CA PHE A 92 5.58 17.98 2.44
C PHE A 92 5.99 18.06 0.98
N ILE A 93 6.10 16.90 0.35
CA ILE A 93 6.20 16.75 -1.10
C ILE A 93 4.92 16.07 -1.55
N TYR A 94 4.01 16.83 -2.15
CA TYR A 94 2.70 16.38 -2.56
C TYR A 94 2.67 16.14 -4.07
N TYR A 95 2.57 14.88 -4.47
CA TYR A 95 2.41 14.49 -5.87
C TYR A 95 0.93 14.53 -6.25
N PHE A 96 0.64 15.40 -7.22
CA PHE A 96 -0.73 15.64 -7.69
C PHE A 96 -0.76 15.86 -9.21
N ASP A 97 -1.96 15.85 -9.80
CA ASP A 97 -2.17 16.19 -11.21
C ASP A 97 -2.05 17.70 -11.39
N THR A 98 -0.88 18.13 -11.84
CA THR A 98 -0.50 19.53 -12.07
C THR A 98 0.54 19.61 -13.18
N ASP A 99 0.56 20.71 -13.93
CA ASP A 99 1.48 20.88 -15.05
C ASP A 99 2.92 21.22 -14.62
N ARG A 100 3.10 21.81 -13.44
CA ARG A 100 4.40 22.28 -12.97
C ARG A 100 4.54 22.18 -11.45
N GLU A 101 5.78 22.17 -11.00
CA GLU A 101 6.10 22.25 -9.57
C GLU A 101 5.69 23.62 -9.02
N GLN A 102 5.06 23.60 -7.85
CA GLN A 102 4.58 24.79 -7.14
C GLN A 102 4.92 24.66 -5.66
N LYS A 103 5.11 25.79 -4.99
CA LYS A 103 5.32 25.82 -3.53
C LYS A 103 4.22 26.62 -2.87
N VAL A 104 3.54 26.02 -1.90
CA VAL A 104 2.51 26.65 -1.07
C VAL A 104 2.86 26.38 0.38
N ASN A 105 3.26 27.42 1.13
CA ASN A 105 3.71 27.31 2.51
C ASN A 105 4.84 26.28 2.68
N ASN A 106 4.61 25.25 3.48
CA ASN A 106 5.52 24.14 3.75
C ASN A 106 5.32 22.93 2.77
N ILE A 107 4.55 23.13 1.69
CA ILE A 107 4.18 22.07 0.75
C ILE A 107 4.81 22.37 -0.62
N THR A 108 5.59 21.43 -1.14
CA THR A 108 6.03 21.41 -2.54
C THR A 108 5.10 20.47 -3.32
N ILE A 109 4.27 21.03 -4.19
CA ILE A 109 3.37 20.27 -5.06
C ILE A 109 4.14 19.94 -6.32
N LYS A 110 4.21 18.65 -6.68
CA LYS A 110 4.93 18.18 -7.87
C LYS A 110 4.01 17.45 -8.83
N PRO A 111 4.21 17.61 -10.15
CA PRO A 111 3.56 16.75 -11.13
C PRO A 111 3.99 15.30 -10.93
N PHE A 112 3.07 14.35 -11.17
CA PHE A 112 3.40 12.96 -11.02
C PHE A 112 4.44 12.53 -12.06
N SER A 113 5.54 11.99 -11.58
CA SER A 113 6.59 11.38 -12.37
C SER A 113 7.07 10.13 -11.63
N GLU A 114 6.93 8.98 -12.23
CA GLU A 114 7.33 7.71 -11.58
C GLU A 114 8.78 7.75 -11.09
N LYS A 115 9.69 8.30 -11.90
CA LYS A 115 11.13 8.40 -11.56
C LYS A 115 11.33 9.30 -10.35
N ASN A 116 10.73 10.50 -10.33
CA ASN A 116 10.91 11.47 -9.26
C ASN A 116 10.19 11.02 -8.00
N PHE A 117 8.97 10.48 -8.13
CA PHE A 117 8.21 9.93 -7.01
C PHE A 117 8.99 8.82 -6.30
N LYS A 118 9.51 7.84 -7.04
CA LYS A 118 10.29 6.75 -6.45
C LYS A 118 11.56 7.25 -5.77
N LYS A 119 12.26 8.22 -6.37
CA LYS A 119 13.42 8.86 -5.76
C LYS A 119 13.05 9.51 -4.43
N ASP A 120 12.05 10.40 -4.43
CA ASP A 120 11.61 11.10 -3.23
C ASP A 120 11.09 10.13 -2.16
N LEU A 121 10.35 9.08 -2.56
CA LEU A 121 9.87 8.06 -1.64
C LEU A 121 11.03 7.31 -0.95
N ILE A 122 12.12 7.00 -1.67
CA ILE A 122 13.27 6.31 -1.12
C ILE A 122 14.02 7.19 -0.12
N GLU A 123 14.25 8.45 -0.48
CA GLU A 123 15.05 9.38 0.32
C GLU A 123 14.35 9.84 1.60
N ASN A 124 13.02 9.75 1.66
CA ASN A 124 12.22 10.28 2.76
C ASN A 124 11.59 9.17 3.61
N LYS A 125 11.36 9.49 4.88
CA LYS A 125 10.95 8.55 5.93
C LYS A 125 9.44 8.25 5.93
N TYR A 126 8.62 9.22 5.56
CA TYR A 126 7.18 9.23 5.81
C TYR A 126 6.37 9.20 4.52
N LEU A 127 5.28 8.44 4.51
CA LEU A 127 4.31 8.39 3.41
C LEU A 127 2.89 8.57 3.91
N ILE A 128 2.16 9.53 3.34
CA ILE A 128 0.70 9.67 3.44
C ILE A 128 0.09 9.21 2.12
N THR A 129 -0.83 8.24 2.15
CA THR A 129 -1.42 7.68 0.92
C THR A 129 -2.83 7.15 1.14
N ASN A 130 -3.53 6.81 0.05
CA ASN A 130 -4.73 6.00 0.14
C ASN A 130 -4.36 4.52 0.39
N ALA A 131 -5.33 3.72 0.87
CA ALA A 131 -5.10 2.32 1.22
C ALA A 131 -5.17 1.38 0.00
N GLY A 132 -4.55 1.77 -1.14
CA GLY A 132 -4.33 0.88 -2.27
C GLY A 132 -3.42 -0.29 -1.90
N PHE A 133 -3.17 -1.19 -2.84
CA PHE A 133 -2.31 -2.35 -2.56
C PHE A 133 -0.83 -2.07 -2.88
N GLN A 134 -0.56 -1.56 -4.10
CA GLN A 134 0.80 -1.52 -4.64
C GLN A 134 1.73 -0.56 -3.88
N LEU A 135 1.31 0.70 -3.69
CA LEU A 135 2.16 1.70 -3.05
C LEU A 135 2.44 1.41 -1.57
N PRO A 136 1.47 0.98 -0.73
CA PRO A 136 1.78 0.50 0.61
C PRO A 136 2.74 -0.70 0.63
N ALA A 137 2.63 -1.65 -0.33
CA ALA A 137 3.56 -2.78 -0.41
C ALA A 137 5.00 -2.34 -0.74
N GLU A 138 5.16 -1.42 -1.69
CA GLU A 138 6.46 -0.82 -2.01
C GLU A 138 7.03 -0.06 -0.80
N ALA A 139 6.20 0.73 -0.13
CA ALA A 139 6.58 1.50 1.06
C ALA A 139 7.02 0.60 2.22
N LEU A 140 6.30 -0.51 2.47
CA LEU A 140 6.69 -1.52 3.46
C LEU A 140 8.03 -2.18 3.10
N PHE A 141 8.25 -2.50 1.83
CA PHE A 141 9.49 -3.10 1.38
C PHE A 141 10.70 -2.21 1.62
N ILE A 142 10.56 -0.91 1.38
CA ILE A 142 11.63 0.08 1.59
C ILE A 142 11.63 0.70 3.00
N GLY A 143 10.77 0.21 3.91
CA GLY A 143 10.78 0.60 5.34
C GLY A 143 10.27 2.02 5.59
N LYS A 144 9.10 2.38 5.05
CA LYS A 144 8.48 3.68 5.31
C LYS A 144 7.46 3.62 6.43
N GLN A 145 7.36 4.69 7.20
CA GLN A 145 6.23 4.89 8.10
C GLN A 145 5.04 5.38 7.28
N ILE A 146 3.92 4.66 7.36
CA ILE A 146 2.77 4.86 6.49
C ILE A 146 1.57 5.34 7.30
N LEU A 147 0.96 6.45 6.84
CA LEU A 147 -0.39 6.84 7.20
C LEU A 147 -1.30 6.64 6.00
N CYS A 148 -2.34 5.81 6.14
CA CYS A 148 -3.24 5.56 5.03
C CYS A 148 -4.71 5.83 5.38
N LYS A 149 -5.46 6.29 4.37
CA LYS A 149 -6.90 6.50 4.40
C LYS A 149 -7.53 5.74 3.23
N PRO A 150 -8.45 4.78 3.47
CA PRO A 150 -9.21 4.17 2.40
C PRO A 150 -10.09 5.19 1.69
N LEU A 151 -10.34 4.98 0.42
CA LEU A 151 -11.39 5.70 -0.28
C LEU A 151 -12.76 5.21 0.18
N ASN A 152 -13.65 6.15 0.45
CA ASN A 152 -15.01 5.83 0.85
C ASN A 152 -15.73 5.04 -0.25
N GLY A 153 -16.38 3.95 0.11
CA GLY A 153 -17.13 3.12 -0.83
C GLY A 153 -16.25 2.21 -1.72
N GLN A 154 -14.95 2.13 -1.47
CA GLN A 154 -14.06 1.16 -2.11
C GLN A 154 -13.73 0.00 -1.15
N PRO A 155 -14.46 -1.13 -1.22
CA PRO A 155 -14.31 -2.26 -0.29
C PRO A 155 -12.90 -2.84 -0.26
N GLU A 156 -12.19 -2.82 -1.38
CA GLU A 156 -10.81 -3.27 -1.46
C GLU A 156 -9.89 -2.42 -0.59
N GLN A 157 -9.98 -1.10 -0.70
CA GLN A 157 -9.15 -0.20 0.10
C GLN A 157 -9.53 -0.21 1.59
N GLU A 158 -10.82 -0.32 1.90
CA GLU A 158 -11.28 -0.49 3.28
C GLU A 158 -10.67 -1.76 3.91
N HIS A 159 -10.64 -2.85 3.13
CA HIS A 159 -10.03 -4.10 3.54
C HIS A 159 -8.50 -3.99 3.70
N ASN A 160 -7.81 -3.47 2.69
CA ASN A 160 -6.37 -3.27 2.72
C ASN A 160 -5.94 -2.43 3.92
N GLY A 161 -6.62 -1.30 4.15
CA GLY A 161 -6.35 -0.43 5.28
C GLY A 161 -6.54 -1.13 6.63
N LYS A 162 -7.61 -1.93 6.76
CA LYS A 162 -7.84 -2.73 7.96
C LYS A 162 -6.70 -3.74 8.19
N ILE A 163 -6.29 -4.48 7.16
CA ILE A 163 -5.21 -5.46 7.25
C ILE A 163 -3.89 -4.78 7.60
N LEU A 164 -3.54 -3.66 6.96
CA LEU A 164 -2.34 -2.91 7.27
C LEU A 164 -2.31 -2.47 8.74
N LYS A 165 -3.45 -2.04 9.28
CA LYS A 165 -3.61 -1.68 10.70
C LYS A 165 -3.48 -2.90 11.60
N ASP A 166 -4.23 -3.98 11.33
CA ASP A 166 -4.27 -5.19 12.16
C ASP A 166 -2.89 -5.87 12.25
N LEU A 167 -2.08 -5.77 11.19
CA LEU A 167 -0.69 -6.23 11.15
C LEU A 167 0.31 -5.21 11.73
N SER A 168 -0.14 -4.05 12.16
CA SER A 168 0.72 -2.93 12.60
C SER A 168 1.71 -2.47 11.52
N TYR A 169 1.33 -2.57 10.25
CA TYR A 169 2.15 -2.17 9.11
C TYR A 169 1.97 -0.70 8.73
N ALA A 170 0.81 -0.13 9.05
CA ALA A 170 0.49 1.27 8.80
C ALA A 170 -0.48 1.81 9.85
N THR A 171 -0.48 3.12 10.02
CA THR A 171 -1.54 3.83 10.74
C THR A 171 -2.71 4.05 9.80
N LEU A 172 -3.92 3.65 10.23
CA LEU A 172 -5.15 3.85 9.48
C LEU A 172 -5.95 5.03 10.04
N CYS A 173 -6.36 5.95 9.19
CA CYS A 173 -7.28 7.01 9.55
C CYS A 173 -8.56 6.98 8.70
N LYS A 174 -9.63 7.56 9.21
CA LYS A 174 -10.92 7.71 8.49
C LYS A 174 -10.97 9.01 7.68
N LYS A 175 -10.22 10.02 8.11
CA LYS A 175 -10.04 11.32 7.46
C LYS A 175 -8.63 11.82 7.71
N PHE A 176 -8.10 12.61 6.80
CA PHE A 176 -6.90 13.37 7.08
C PHE A 176 -7.26 14.57 7.96
N ASP A 177 -6.44 14.83 8.96
CA ASP A 177 -6.66 15.86 9.96
C ASP A 177 -5.31 16.22 10.59
N PRO A 178 -5.03 17.51 10.89
CA PRO A 178 -3.75 17.91 11.48
C PRO A 178 -3.43 17.20 12.80
N VAL A 179 -4.43 16.95 13.64
CA VAL A 179 -4.24 16.25 14.93
C VAL A 179 -3.82 14.80 14.71
N ILE A 180 -4.48 14.12 13.78
CA ILE A 180 -4.17 12.72 13.43
C ILE A 180 -2.75 12.62 12.85
N ILE A 181 -2.39 13.51 11.91
CA ILE A 181 -1.07 13.51 11.28
C ILE A 181 0.01 13.80 12.32
N ASN A 182 -0.18 14.81 13.17
CA ASN A 182 0.77 15.13 14.25
C ASN A 182 0.93 13.97 15.25
N SER A 183 -0.16 13.28 15.60
CA SER A 183 -0.10 12.10 16.47
C SER A 183 0.67 10.95 15.82
N TRP A 184 0.43 10.69 14.54
CA TRP A 184 1.14 9.68 13.77
C TRP A 184 2.64 9.97 13.65
N LEU A 185 3.03 11.23 13.48
CA LEU A 185 4.44 11.65 13.40
C LEU A 185 5.22 11.49 14.72
N LYS A 186 4.52 11.43 15.86
CA LYS A 186 5.12 11.19 17.18
C LYS A 186 5.39 9.70 17.44
N VAL A 187 4.76 8.81 16.69
CA VAL A 187 4.92 7.36 16.85
C VAL A 187 6.04 6.90 15.93
N ASP A 188 7.13 6.41 16.48
CA ASP A 188 8.29 5.97 15.69
C ASP A 188 8.17 4.48 15.34
N THR A 189 7.13 4.12 14.58
CA THR A 189 6.89 2.74 14.13
C THR A 189 7.30 2.56 12.68
N PHE A 190 8.48 1.99 12.48
CA PHE A 190 8.94 1.57 11.15
C PHE A 190 8.78 0.08 11.01
N VAL A 191 8.09 -0.33 9.96
CA VAL A 191 8.00 -1.72 9.57
C VAL A 191 8.61 -1.89 8.20
N GLN A 192 9.68 -2.66 8.13
CA GLN A 192 10.26 -3.09 6.86
C GLN A 192 9.93 -4.55 6.62
N LYS A 193 9.39 -4.86 5.44
CA LYS A 193 9.06 -6.23 5.02
C LYS A 193 9.92 -6.62 3.81
N LYS A 194 10.66 -7.70 3.94
CA LYS A 194 11.35 -8.31 2.81
C LYS A 194 10.39 -9.26 2.12
N PHE A 195 9.87 -8.86 0.96
CA PHE A 195 9.06 -9.73 0.11
C PHE A 195 9.95 -10.39 -0.93
N GLN A 196 10.00 -11.72 -0.98
CA GLN A 196 10.68 -12.42 -2.07
C GLN A 196 9.93 -12.26 -3.38
N ASP A 197 10.61 -12.47 -4.53
CA ASP A 197 9.96 -12.34 -5.84
C ASP A 197 8.99 -13.51 -6.07
N PRO A 198 7.67 -13.26 -6.14
CA PRO A 198 6.71 -14.32 -6.35
C PRO A 198 6.55 -14.72 -7.82
N LEU A 199 7.14 -13.97 -8.76
CA LEU A 199 6.90 -14.17 -10.20
C LEU A 199 7.31 -15.57 -10.69
N PRO A 200 8.48 -16.12 -10.33
CA PRO A 200 8.86 -17.47 -10.78
C PRO A 200 7.87 -18.54 -10.29
N LEU A 201 7.44 -18.45 -9.03
CA LEU A 201 6.48 -19.40 -8.48
C LEU A 201 5.10 -19.22 -9.09
N MET A 202 4.66 -17.98 -9.34
CA MET A 202 3.38 -17.72 -10.00
C MET A 202 3.33 -18.36 -11.39
N ILE A 203 4.41 -18.27 -12.18
CA ILE A 203 4.51 -18.90 -13.51
C ILE A 203 4.35 -20.43 -13.36
N LYS A 204 5.09 -21.04 -12.43
CA LYS A 204 4.99 -22.48 -12.14
C LYS A 204 3.57 -22.90 -11.74
N MET A 205 2.88 -22.10 -10.92
CA MET A 205 1.48 -22.35 -10.52
C MET A 205 0.49 -22.27 -11.69
N ILE A 206 0.78 -21.43 -12.69
CA ILE A 206 -0.04 -21.30 -13.92
C ILE A 206 0.18 -22.51 -14.82
N GLU A 207 1.43 -22.92 -14.99
CA GLU A 207 1.79 -24.06 -15.84
C GLU A 207 1.31 -25.41 -15.26
N ASN A 208 1.22 -25.51 -13.92
CA ASN A 208 0.85 -26.73 -13.21
C ASN A 208 -0.34 -26.47 -12.25
N PRO A 209 -1.54 -26.18 -12.78
CA PRO A 209 -2.67 -25.70 -11.97
C PRO A 209 -3.20 -26.72 -10.95
N ASN A 210 -2.92 -28.01 -11.12
CA ASN A 210 -3.39 -29.08 -10.25
C ASN A 210 -2.41 -29.44 -9.11
N GLU A 211 -1.20 -28.88 -9.13
CA GLU A 211 -0.22 -29.11 -8.09
C GLU A 211 -0.48 -28.25 -6.84
N ASN A 212 0.01 -28.73 -5.69
CA ASN A 212 -0.01 -28.01 -4.42
C ASN A 212 1.31 -27.29 -4.21
N PHE A 213 1.25 -25.97 -4.04
CA PHE A 213 2.41 -25.09 -3.86
C PHE A 213 2.48 -24.46 -2.47
N SER A 214 1.74 -24.99 -1.49
CA SER A 214 1.65 -24.38 -0.15
C SER A 214 3.00 -24.21 0.53
N GLU A 215 3.90 -25.19 0.40
CA GLU A 215 5.23 -25.09 1.03
C GLU A 215 6.12 -24.04 0.33
N GLU A 216 6.13 -24.00 -1.01
CA GLU A 216 6.89 -23.03 -1.78
C GLU A 216 6.39 -21.61 -1.54
N VAL A 217 5.06 -21.44 -1.48
CA VAL A 217 4.48 -20.14 -1.13
C VAL A 217 4.92 -19.69 0.25
N LEU A 218 4.92 -20.57 1.26
CA LEU A 218 5.35 -20.22 2.61
C LEU A 218 6.85 -19.88 2.68
N LYS A 219 7.69 -20.48 1.82
CA LYS A 219 9.12 -20.13 1.73
C LYS A 219 9.35 -18.70 1.25
N LEU A 220 8.47 -18.15 0.38
CA LEU A 220 8.57 -16.76 -0.08
C LEU A 220 8.32 -15.70 1.00
N TRP A 221 7.83 -16.10 2.15
CA TRP A 221 7.52 -15.21 3.28
C TRP A 221 8.60 -15.22 4.39
N LYS A 222 9.60 -16.05 4.25
CA LYS A 222 10.78 -16.15 5.14
C LYS A 222 11.90 -15.28 4.63
#